data_72c67d11ee8bbf076bfaf2747c45e906
#
_entry.id   72c67d11ee8bbf076bfaf2747c45e906
#
_cell.length_a   1.000
_cell.length_b   1.000
_cell.length_c   1.000
_cell.angle_alpha   90.00
_cell.angle_beta   90.00
_cell.angle_gamma   90.00
#
_symmetry.space_group_name_H-M   'P 1'
#
loop_
_entity.id
_entity.type
_entity.pdbx_description
1 polymer ?
#
loop_
_entity_poly.entity_id
_entity_poly.type
_entity_poly.pdbx_seq_one_letter_code
_entity_poly.pdbx_strand_id
1 'polypeptide(L)'
;MDFKKYLLIFVISIFSSSLFSQKPEKPTSVAIYHQIKKLNFLGTVLYIAAHPDDENTKLISYLSNEKHARTGYLSLTRGDGGQNLIGPELRELLGVIRTQELIEARKIDGGEQFFSRANDFGFSKVPDETLQIWDKDQVLSDMIWVIRNFQPDVIINRFDHRTAGTTHGHHTTSALLSVEAFDKANDPTIYSNQLELTKTWQPKRLFFNTSWWFFGSKEKFDAADKTNFSELKTGVYYDSFGKSNQEIAALSRSCHQSQGFGNTGTRGDESEYIELLKGSKMNDSSDIFEGIDTTWNRVKNGKEIGLQINQILSNFNYQNPSNSIPNLIKVYELIEKIEDEHWKKIKLEEVKKIISACSGLYLEAVSSQQEVTPGENIKIKLESINRSSSKMVLKSITSSYSSTSNYKPINLNNNELITQTIDFQINSDEKFTQPYYLEKEGSVGMYSVSNQKQIGIPDVIRNCKVFFTIEIEGKDFVFEKEIVYKYNDDVKGEVYQPLDIVPIATTSIKEKVYLFTNNKEKQITISIKSGKNDVSGTITLNLPDGWKSAPEKQLFSIEKKGETQEISFFVTPSKEDSEGYIKSNIEIEN
;
A
#
# COMPACT_ATOMS: atom_id res chain seq x y z
N MET A 1 28.80 -18.86 40.07
CA MET A 1 27.94 -19.27 38.93
C MET A 1 27.11 -18.05 38.54
N ASP A 2 27.49 -17.42 37.46
CA ASP A 2 27.05 -16.06 37.10
C ASP A 2 25.64 -16.02 36.49
N PHE A 3 24.69 -15.65 37.30
CA PHE A 3 23.27 -15.42 36.90
C PHE A 3 23.09 -14.22 35.94
N LYS A 4 24.12 -13.39 35.78
CA LYS A 4 24.12 -12.18 34.90
C LYS A 4 24.34 -12.50 33.42
N LYS A 5 24.86 -13.66 33.06
CA LYS A 5 25.09 -14.03 31.64
C LYS A 5 23.84 -14.56 30.92
N TYR A 6 22.86 -15.05 31.65
CA TYR A 6 21.61 -15.55 31.06
C TYR A 6 20.52 -14.51 30.94
N LEU A 7 20.66 -13.36 31.62
CA LEU A 7 19.72 -12.24 31.48
C LEU A 7 19.95 -11.41 30.21
N LEU A 8 21.16 -11.47 29.63
CA LEU A 8 21.51 -10.71 28.42
C LEU A 8 21.11 -11.45 27.13
N ILE A 9 20.88 -12.76 27.18
CA ILE A 9 20.46 -13.56 26.03
C ILE A 9 18.93 -13.55 25.86
N PHE A 10 18.18 -13.19 26.92
CA PHE A 10 16.70 -13.17 26.88
C PHE A 10 16.10 -11.83 26.40
N VAL A 11 16.91 -10.79 26.20
CA VAL A 11 16.42 -9.45 25.77
C VAL A 11 16.56 -9.21 24.25
N ILE A 12 17.23 -10.11 23.51
CA ILE A 12 17.50 -9.92 22.05
C ILE A 12 16.45 -10.61 21.14
N SER A 13 15.45 -11.29 21.69
CA SER A 13 14.47 -12.02 20.85
C SER A 13 13.04 -11.50 20.85
N ILE A 14 12.79 -10.21 21.17
CA ILE A 14 11.43 -9.65 21.17
C ILE A 14 11.37 -8.35 20.35
N PHE A 15 11.77 -8.37 19.10
CA PHE A 15 11.30 -7.40 18.11
C PHE A 15 11.26 -8.04 16.73
N SER A 16 10.43 -9.06 16.56
CA SER A 16 9.93 -9.34 15.22
C SER A 16 8.74 -8.40 15.00
N SER A 17 8.96 -7.37 14.22
CA SER A 17 7.90 -6.54 13.66
C SER A 17 6.83 -7.45 13.07
N SER A 18 5.63 -7.37 13.61
CA SER A 18 4.48 -8.16 13.14
C SER A 18 4.07 -7.62 11.78
N LEU A 19 4.61 -8.19 10.71
CA LEU A 19 4.04 -8.04 9.37
C LEU A 19 2.66 -8.72 9.39
N PHE A 20 1.62 -7.97 9.71
CA PHE A 20 0.23 -8.40 9.60
C PHE A 20 -0.17 -8.36 8.11
N SER A 21 0.29 -9.35 7.36
CA SER A 21 -0.15 -9.53 5.99
C SER A 21 -1.53 -10.20 5.96
N GLN A 22 -2.49 -9.53 5.35
CA GLN A 22 -3.69 -10.10 4.73
C GLN A 22 -4.64 -10.93 5.61
N LYS A 23 -4.71 -10.64 6.90
CA LYS A 23 -5.80 -11.21 7.73
C LYS A 23 -7.16 -10.81 7.12
N PRO A 24 -8.08 -11.76 6.88
CA PRO A 24 -9.37 -11.44 6.29
C PRO A 24 -10.13 -10.39 7.11
N GLU A 25 -10.59 -9.33 6.46
CA GLU A 25 -11.42 -8.32 7.09
C GLU A 25 -12.76 -8.93 7.52
N LYS A 26 -13.18 -8.60 8.73
CA LYS A 26 -14.46 -9.01 9.32
C LYS A 26 -15.20 -7.76 9.80
N PRO A 27 -15.80 -6.98 8.87
CA PRO A 27 -16.42 -5.71 9.23
C PRO A 27 -17.63 -5.94 10.15
N THR A 28 -17.76 -5.06 11.15
CA THR A 28 -18.94 -5.00 12.02
C THR A 28 -20.14 -4.44 11.26
N SER A 29 -21.36 -4.63 11.75
CA SER A 29 -22.57 -4.04 11.15
C SER A 29 -22.47 -2.51 11.05
N VAL A 30 -21.80 -1.86 12.00
CA VAL A 30 -21.54 -0.43 11.97
C VAL A 30 -20.60 -0.08 10.81
N ALA A 31 -19.51 -0.80 10.64
CA ALA A 31 -18.58 -0.60 9.53
C ALA A 31 -19.27 -0.78 8.17
N ILE A 32 -20.13 -1.81 8.06
CA ILE A 32 -20.96 -2.05 6.85
C ILE A 32 -21.87 -0.86 6.57
N TYR A 33 -22.54 -0.32 7.59
CA TYR A 33 -23.41 0.86 7.45
C TYR A 33 -22.62 2.07 6.92
N HIS A 34 -21.42 2.31 7.43
CA HIS A 34 -20.54 3.38 6.94
C HIS A 34 -20.04 3.13 5.51
N GLN A 35 -19.76 1.88 5.15
CA GLN A 35 -19.43 1.52 3.76
C GLN A 35 -20.59 1.82 2.81
N ILE A 36 -21.85 1.58 3.23
CA ILE A 36 -23.03 1.95 2.44
C ILE A 36 -23.18 3.47 2.31
N LYS A 37 -22.89 4.24 3.37
CA LYS A 37 -22.82 5.71 3.26
C LYS A 37 -21.76 6.17 2.25
N LYS A 38 -20.55 5.59 2.33
CA LYS A 38 -19.45 5.88 1.40
C LYS A 38 -19.80 5.52 -0.05
N LEU A 39 -20.56 4.44 -0.25
CA LEU A 39 -21.08 4.05 -1.57
C LEU A 39 -21.92 5.16 -2.20
N ASN A 40 -22.66 5.94 -1.39
CA ASN A 40 -23.54 7.01 -1.85
C ASN A 40 -22.84 8.36 -2.08
N PHE A 41 -21.55 8.45 -1.79
CA PHE A 41 -20.75 9.66 -1.97
C PHE A 41 -19.75 9.50 -3.12
N LEU A 42 -19.75 10.45 -4.06
CA LEU A 42 -18.91 10.42 -5.26
C LEU A 42 -17.86 11.55 -5.30
N GLY A 43 -17.54 12.14 -4.17
CA GLY A 43 -16.49 13.15 -4.06
C GLY A 43 -15.11 12.51 -3.79
N THR A 44 -14.05 13.10 -4.35
CA THR A 44 -12.68 12.57 -4.27
C THR A 44 -11.67 13.63 -3.84
N VAL A 45 -10.75 13.26 -2.94
CA VAL A 45 -9.67 14.14 -2.46
C VAL A 45 -8.33 13.42 -2.58
N LEU A 46 -7.34 14.09 -3.17
CA LEU A 46 -5.95 13.61 -3.20
C LEU A 46 -5.07 14.50 -2.32
N TYR A 47 -4.53 13.93 -1.26
CA TYR A 47 -3.54 14.58 -0.41
C TYR A 47 -2.14 14.29 -0.95
N ILE A 48 -1.26 15.29 -1.03
CA ILE A 48 0.07 15.17 -1.65
C ILE A 48 1.15 15.69 -0.70
N ALA A 49 2.20 14.85 -0.49
CA ALA A 49 3.40 15.25 0.22
C ALA A 49 4.65 14.48 -0.28
N ALA A 50 5.80 14.70 0.36
CA ALA A 50 7.06 14.16 -0.09
C ALA A 50 7.37 12.77 0.47
N HIS A 51 7.08 12.50 1.75
CA HIS A 51 7.51 11.28 2.45
C HIS A 51 6.35 10.56 3.13
N PRO A 52 6.49 9.26 3.43
CA PRO A 52 5.67 8.60 4.44
C PRO A 52 5.82 9.34 5.78
N ASP A 53 4.71 9.62 6.48
CA ASP A 53 4.62 10.41 7.72
C ASP A 53 4.38 11.94 7.56
N ASP A 54 4.49 12.49 6.36
CA ASP A 54 4.14 13.89 6.09
C ASP A 54 2.63 14.14 6.09
N GLU A 55 1.83 13.07 5.88
CA GLU A 55 0.39 13.21 5.78
C GLU A 55 -0.26 13.72 7.06
N ASN A 56 -1.29 14.54 6.90
CA ASN A 56 -2.17 14.92 7.99
C ASN A 56 -3.23 13.82 8.21
N THR A 57 -2.93 12.88 9.11
CA THR A 57 -3.83 11.75 9.41
C THR A 57 -5.20 12.19 9.94
N LYS A 58 -5.29 13.35 10.62
CA LYS A 58 -6.57 13.90 11.09
C LYS A 58 -7.45 14.33 9.92
N LEU A 59 -6.85 14.98 8.93
CA LEU A 59 -7.58 15.45 7.75
C LEU A 59 -7.99 14.28 6.85
N ILE A 60 -7.10 13.31 6.61
CA ILE A 60 -7.41 12.12 5.83
C ILE A 60 -8.54 11.31 6.49
N SER A 61 -8.44 11.08 7.79
CA SER A 61 -9.48 10.37 8.57
C SER A 61 -10.82 11.11 8.52
N TYR A 62 -10.83 12.44 8.70
CA TYR A 62 -12.04 13.26 8.63
C TYR A 62 -12.70 13.18 7.24
N LEU A 63 -11.93 13.31 6.18
CA LEU A 63 -12.45 13.25 4.82
C LEU A 63 -13.01 11.86 4.49
N SER A 64 -12.35 10.80 4.95
CA SER A 64 -12.78 9.42 4.71
C SER A 64 -13.98 8.99 5.56
N ASN A 65 -14.03 9.35 6.85
CA ASN A 65 -15.01 8.82 7.79
C ASN A 65 -16.19 9.77 8.03
N GLU A 66 -15.95 11.11 8.06
CA GLU A 66 -17.02 12.09 8.25
C GLU A 66 -17.66 12.50 6.93
N LYS A 67 -16.83 12.90 5.96
CA LYS A 67 -17.31 13.32 4.63
C LYS A 67 -17.62 12.14 3.71
N HIS A 68 -17.13 10.95 4.04
CA HIS A 68 -17.26 9.73 3.24
C HIS A 68 -16.62 9.85 1.85
N ALA A 69 -15.70 10.81 1.69
CA ALA A 69 -15.00 11.03 0.43
C ALA A 69 -13.97 9.91 0.17
N ARG A 70 -13.83 9.54 -1.09
CA ARG A 70 -12.70 8.73 -1.51
C ARG A 70 -11.44 9.57 -1.38
N THR A 71 -10.58 9.24 -0.41
CA THR A 71 -9.41 10.04 -0.05
C THR A 71 -8.14 9.26 -0.35
N GLY A 72 -7.27 9.81 -1.20
CA GLY A 72 -5.97 9.24 -1.53
C GLY A 72 -4.83 10.04 -0.92
N TYR A 73 -3.72 9.38 -0.59
CA TYR A 73 -2.46 10.01 -0.25
C TYR A 73 -1.41 9.63 -1.29
N LEU A 74 -0.84 10.62 -1.97
CA LEU A 74 0.34 10.48 -2.83
C LEU A 74 1.56 10.94 -2.05
N SER A 75 2.38 10.00 -1.59
CA SER A 75 3.73 10.25 -1.12
C SER A 75 4.67 10.17 -2.32
N LEU A 76 5.49 11.21 -2.59
CA LEU A 76 6.38 11.16 -3.74
C LEU A 76 7.46 10.11 -3.58
N THR A 77 7.98 9.92 -2.36
CA THR A 77 9.02 8.92 -2.06
C THR A 77 8.49 7.85 -1.12
N ARG A 78 9.29 6.80 -0.94
CA ARG A 78 9.04 5.75 0.06
C ARG A 78 9.80 5.96 1.37
N GLY A 79 10.52 7.09 1.48
CA GLY A 79 11.23 7.49 2.68
C GLY A 79 12.53 6.72 2.94
N ASP A 80 13.19 6.30 1.89
CA ASP A 80 14.43 5.49 1.92
C ASP A 80 15.60 6.22 2.60
N GLY A 81 15.63 7.55 2.46
CA GLY A 81 16.68 8.42 3.00
C GLY A 81 16.50 8.78 4.48
N GLY A 82 15.42 8.31 5.10
CA GLY A 82 15.13 8.58 6.50
C GLY A 82 15.99 7.81 7.49
N GLN A 83 15.71 8.01 8.77
CA GLN A 83 16.27 7.25 9.88
C GLN A 83 15.38 6.06 10.23
N ASN A 84 15.95 5.03 10.89
CA ASN A 84 15.22 3.89 11.40
C ASN A 84 15.46 3.75 12.91
N LEU A 85 14.44 3.99 13.73
CA LEU A 85 14.55 3.90 15.19
C LEU A 85 14.28 2.50 15.73
N ILE A 86 13.79 1.58 14.90
CA ILE A 86 13.38 0.24 15.35
C ILE A 86 14.22 -0.89 14.77
N GLY A 87 15.16 -0.59 13.85
CA GLY A 87 15.99 -1.60 13.22
C GLY A 87 17.22 -1.03 12.51
N PRO A 88 18.06 -1.90 11.94
CA PRO A 88 19.27 -1.51 11.22
C PRO A 88 19.04 -1.27 9.71
N GLU A 89 17.83 -1.44 9.22
CA GLU A 89 17.49 -1.34 7.80
C GLU A 89 17.59 0.12 7.36
N LEU A 90 18.33 0.36 6.28
CA LEU A 90 18.54 1.67 5.66
C LEU A 90 18.25 1.58 4.15
N ARG A 91 18.10 2.72 3.50
CA ARG A 91 17.86 2.86 2.07
C ARG A 91 16.64 2.05 1.60
N GLU A 92 16.76 1.26 0.57
CA GLU A 92 15.67 0.51 -0.05
C GLU A 92 14.94 -0.40 0.97
N LEU A 93 15.66 -0.98 1.93
CA LEU A 93 15.06 -1.81 2.98
C LEU A 93 14.19 -0.97 3.93
N LEU A 94 14.63 0.23 4.27
CA LEU A 94 13.82 1.16 5.05
C LEU A 94 12.60 1.63 4.25
N GLY A 95 12.76 1.90 2.95
CA GLY A 95 11.65 2.25 2.06
C GLY A 95 10.56 1.17 2.01
N VAL A 96 10.95 -0.10 2.02
CA VAL A 96 9.99 -1.23 2.12
C VAL A 96 9.25 -1.20 3.47
N ILE A 97 9.95 -0.99 4.58
CA ILE A 97 9.34 -0.89 5.92
C ILE A 97 8.35 0.27 5.96
N ARG A 98 8.77 1.48 5.58
CA ARG A 98 7.93 2.68 5.61
C ARG A 98 6.74 2.61 4.65
N THR A 99 6.88 1.89 3.54
CA THR A 99 5.77 1.56 2.66
C THR A 99 4.70 0.75 3.39
N GLN A 100 5.08 -0.28 4.15
CA GLN A 100 4.14 -1.10 4.91
C GLN A 100 3.52 -0.32 6.08
N GLU A 101 4.29 0.49 6.79
CA GLU A 101 3.79 1.38 7.84
C GLU A 101 2.69 2.31 7.30
N LEU A 102 2.89 2.87 6.10
CA LEU A 102 1.95 3.77 5.47
C LEU A 102 0.68 3.05 4.99
N ILE A 103 0.81 1.82 4.49
CA ILE A 103 -0.34 0.98 4.11
C ILE A 103 -1.19 0.63 5.36
N GLU A 104 -0.55 0.30 6.49
CA GLU A 104 -1.26 0.05 7.74
C GLU A 104 -1.95 1.32 8.27
N ALA A 105 -1.31 2.49 8.14
CA ALA A 105 -1.93 3.77 8.49
C ALA A 105 -3.21 4.01 7.67
N ARG A 106 -3.19 3.75 6.36
CA ARG A 106 -4.38 3.89 5.48
C ARG A 106 -5.51 2.93 5.83
N LYS A 107 -5.23 1.71 6.31
CA LYS A 107 -6.27 0.80 6.81
C LYS A 107 -7.02 1.36 8.02
N ILE A 108 -6.34 2.18 8.83
CA ILE A 108 -6.92 2.78 10.04
C ILE A 108 -7.72 4.04 9.70
N ASP A 109 -7.18 4.95 8.89
CA ASP A 109 -7.82 6.23 8.59
C ASP A 109 -8.78 6.18 7.38
N GLY A 110 -8.77 5.09 6.63
CA GLY A 110 -9.66 4.86 5.48
C GLY A 110 -9.23 5.51 4.18
N GLY A 111 -7.99 6.00 4.09
CA GLY A 111 -7.39 6.52 2.86
C GLY A 111 -6.85 5.43 1.93
N GLU A 112 -6.52 5.81 0.69
CA GLU A 112 -5.81 4.99 -0.30
C GLU A 112 -4.36 5.49 -0.44
N GLN A 113 -3.40 4.60 -0.70
CA GLN A 113 -1.98 4.97 -0.80
C GLN A 113 -1.48 4.93 -2.25
N PHE A 114 -0.69 5.95 -2.62
CA PHE A 114 0.01 6.05 -3.91
C PHE A 114 1.46 6.51 -3.71
N PHE A 115 2.35 6.10 -4.64
CA PHE A 115 3.75 6.54 -4.67
C PHE A 115 4.17 6.94 -6.09
N SER A 116 5.13 7.87 -6.20
CA SER A 116 5.86 8.10 -7.45
C SER A 116 7.10 7.23 -7.53
N ARG A 117 7.90 7.42 -8.59
CA ARG A 117 9.22 6.81 -8.73
C ARG A 117 10.34 7.58 -8.05
N ALA A 118 10.06 8.70 -7.42
CA ALA A 118 11.09 9.45 -6.71
C ALA A 118 11.65 8.64 -5.53
N ASN A 119 12.98 8.61 -5.41
CA ASN A 119 13.68 8.01 -4.28
C ASN A 119 14.04 9.11 -3.27
N ASP A 120 13.88 8.83 -2.00
CA ASP A 120 14.36 9.69 -0.93
C ASP A 120 15.88 9.48 -0.76
N PHE A 121 16.64 10.46 -1.17
CA PHE A 121 18.10 10.44 -1.08
C PHE A 121 18.66 11.10 0.21
N GLY A 122 17.81 11.44 1.14
CA GLY A 122 18.14 12.14 2.37
C GLY A 122 17.84 13.65 2.28
N PHE A 123 18.57 14.46 3.04
CA PHE A 123 18.27 15.88 3.17
C PHE A 123 18.67 16.70 1.94
N SER A 124 17.77 17.57 1.50
CA SER A 124 18.04 18.70 0.60
C SER A 124 17.44 19.98 1.19
N LYS A 125 18.08 21.12 0.99
CA LYS A 125 17.67 22.38 1.60
C LYS A 125 16.59 23.11 0.78
N VAL A 126 16.73 23.08 -0.53
CA VAL A 126 15.88 23.83 -1.46
C VAL A 126 15.46 22.96 -2.65
N PRO A 127 14.37 23.32 -3.36
CA PRO A 127 13.90 22.56 -4.52
C PRO A 127 14.94 22.37 -5.63
N ASP A 128 15.81 23.34 -5.85
CA ASP A 128 16.84 23.25 -6.90
C ASP A 128 17.82 22.11 -6.64
N GLU A 129 18.22 21.88 -5.36
CA GLU A 129 19.05 20.73 -4.97
C GLU A 129 18.29 19.42 -5.21
N THR A 130 17.01 19.38 -4.84
CA THR A 130 16.17 18.20 -5.06
C THR A 130 16.07 17.86 -6.54
N LEU A 131 15.79 18.84 -7.40
CA LEU A 131 15.60 18.66 -8.84
C LEU A 131 16.91 18.46 -9.63
N GLN A 132 18.07 18.59 -9.01
CA GLN A 132 19.35 18.12 -9.57
C GLN A 132 19.50 16.59 -9.47
N ILE A 133 18.79 15.97 -8.52
CA ILE A 133 18.87 14.54 -8.21
C ILE A 133 17.60 13.81 -8.72
N TRP A 134 16.41 14.36 -8.47
CA TRP A 134 15.19 13.86 -9.05
C TRP A 134 15.05 14.24 -10.52
N ASP A 135 14.61 13.31 -11.34
CA ASP A 135 14.15 13.62 -12.69
C ASP A 135 12.78 14.30 -12.62
N LYS A 136 12.79 15.64 -12.77
CA LYS A 136 11.59 16.46 -12.68
C LYS A 136 10.47 15.95 -13.59
N ASP A 137 10.79 15.62 -14.84
CA ASP A 137 9.81 15.22 -15.85
C ASP A 137 9.15 13.89 -15.48
N GLN A 138 9.93 12.92 -15.02
CA GLN A 138 9.39 11.64 -14.59
C GLN A 138 8.52 11.76 -13.33
N VAL A 139 8.92 12.55 -12.32
CA VAL A 139 8.11 12.74 -11.10
C VAL A 139 6.82 13.47 -11.41
N LEU A 140 6.86 14.50 -12.26
CA LEU A 140 5.67 15.22 -12.73
C LEU A 140 4.74 14.29 -13.54
N SER A 141 5.30 13.46 -14.41
CA SER A 141 4.55 12.45 -15.16
C SER A 141 3.82 11.47 -14.23
N ASP A 142 4.48 11.01 -13.17
CA ASP A 142 3.88 10.09 -12.20
C ASP A 142 2.74 10.76 -11.42
N MET A 143 2.92 12.01 -11.03
CA MET A 143 1.89 12.77 -10.34
C MET A 143 0.66 12.99 -11.23
N ILE A 144 0.86 13.37 -12.50
CA ILE A 144 -0.22 13.51 -13.50
C ILE A 144 -0.90 12.17 -13.74
N TRP A 145 -0.14 11.08 -13.79
CA TRP A 145 -0.69 9.72 -13.91
C TRP A 145 -1.63 9.38 -12.75
N VAL A 146 -1.22 9.65 -11.51
CA VAL A 146 -2.06 9.43 -10.33
C VAL A 146 -3.31 10.31 -10.40
N ILE A 147 -3.19 11.60 -10.74
CA ILE A 147 -4.33 12.51 -10.88
C ILE A 147 -5.33 11.99 -11.94
N ARG A 148 -4.86 11.57 -13.10
CA ARG A 148 -5.70 11.06 -14.19
C ARG A 148 -6.43 9.77 -13.84
N ASN A 149 -5.80 8.88 -13.06
CA ASN A 149 -6.41 7.60 -12.66
C ASN A 149 -7.30 7.72 -11.43
N PHE A 150 -6.88 8.49 -10.44
CA PHE A 150 -7.65 8.69 -9.20
C PHE A 150 -8.81 9.65 -9.40
N GLN A 151 -8.67 10.62 -10.31
CA GLN A 151 -9.64 11.66 -10.67
C GLN A 151 -10.08 12.49 -9.44
N PRO A 152 -9.17 13.18 -8.73
CA PRO A 152 -9.52 13.97 -7.56
C PRO A 152 -10.35 15.21 -7.97
N ASP A 153 -11.44 15.46 -7.24
CA ASP A 153 -12.15 16.73 -7.32
C ASP A 153 -11.34 17.83 -6.64
N VAL A 154 -10.67 17.47 -5.54
CA VAL A 154 -9.87 18.37 -4.72
C VAL A 154 -8.47 17.78 -4.50
N ILE A 155 -7.45 18.63 -4.63
CA ILE A 155 -6.08 18.31 -4.24
C ILE A 155 -5.71 19.14 -3.01
N ILE A 156 -5.02 18.52 -2.03
CA ILE A 156 -4.52 19.19 -0.84
C ILE A 156 -3.02 18.91 -0.70
N ASN A 157 -2.20 19.95 -0.81
CA ASN A 157 -0.78 19.88 -0.56
C ASN A 157 -0.47 20.00 0.93
N ARG A 158 0.46 19.17 1.42
CA ARG A 158 0.96 19.30 2.80
C ARG A 158 1.85 20.52 2.97
N PHE A 159 2.60 20.89 1.95
CA PHE A 159 3.60 21.96 2.00
C PHE A 159 3.27 23.12 1.08
N ASP A 160 3.90 24.27 1.36
CA ASP A 160 3.74 25.48 0.57
C ASP A 160 4.80 25.55 -0.53
N HIS A 161 4.38 25.72 -1.76
CA HIS A 161 5.26 25.87 -2.92
C HIS A 161 6.02 27.23 -2.97
N ARG A 162 5.60 28.22 -2.16
CA ARG A 162 6.11 29.60 -2.16
C ARG A 162 7.29 29.83 -1.19
N THR A 163 7.51 28.90 -0.26
CA THR A 163 8.41 29.11 0.90
C THR A 163 9.67 28.24 0.84
N ALA A 164 10.40 28.30 -0.28
CA ALA A 164 11.65 27.58 -0.46
C ALA A 164 12.67 27.90 0.65
N GLY A 165 13.28 26.84 1.22
CA GLY A 165 14.29 26.96 2.28
C GLY A 165 13.73 27.07 3.69
N THR A 166 12.40 27.12 3.89
CA THR A 166 11.77 27.11 5.22
C THR A 166 11.49 25.68 5.70
N THR A 167 11.38 24.74 4.78
CA THR A 167 11.24 23.30 5.04
C THR A 167 12.25 22.53 4.19
N HIS A 168 12.25 21.21 4.30
CA HIS A 168 13.06 20.32 3.46
C HIS A 168 12.80 20.56 1.96
N GLY A 169 13.84 20.46 1.11
CA GLY A 169 13.71 20.68 -0.34
C GLY A 169 12.70 19.76 -1.00
N HIS A 170 12.65 18.47 -0.62
CA HIS A 170 11.62 17.52 -1.09
C HIS A 170 10.20 18.02 -0.81
N HIS A 171 9.96 18.60 0.39
CA HIS A 171 8.66 19.15 0.78
C HIS A 171 8.19 20.24 -0.18
N THR A 172 9.03 21.26 -0.39
CA THR A 172 8.70 22.37 -1.28
C THR A 172 8.58 21.88 -2.73
N THR A 173 9.45 20.94 -3.15
CA THR A 173 9.40 20.35 -4.49
C THR A 173 8.10 19.59 -4.72
N SER A 174 7.61 18.81 -3.75
CA SER A 174 6.33 18.12 -3.87
C SER A 174 5.16 19.08 -4.13
N ALA A 175 5.16 20.22 -3.44
CA ALA A 175 4.15 21.25 -3.63
C ALA A 175 4.27 21.98 -4.97
N LEU A 176 5.49 22.30 -5.42
CA LEU A 176 5.75 22.91 -6.73
C LEU A 176 5.25 22.02 -7.87
N LEU A 177 5.60 20.73 -7.83
CA LEU A 177 5.18 19.77 -8.85
C LEU A 177 3.66 19.54 -8.82
N SER A 178 3.03 19.58 -7.64
CA SER A 178 1.58 19.47 -7.51
C SER A 178 0.85 20.66 -8.15
N VAL A 179 1.35 21.88 -7.96
CA VAL A 179 0.80 23.09 -8.60
C VAL A 179 0.92 23.00 -10.12
N GLU A 180 2.04 22.49 -10.63
CA GLU A 180 2.27 22.28 -12.06
C GLU A 180 1.38 21.15 -12.61
N ALA A 181 1.24 20.05 -11.87
CA ALA A 181 0.39 18.91 -12.24
C ALA A 181 -1.10 19.28 -12.29
N PHE A 182 -1.57 20.14 -11.38
CA PHE A 182 -2.94 20.66 -11.39
C PHE A 182 -3.29 21.34 -12.72
N ASP A 183 -2.37 22.15 -13.26
CA ASP A 183 -2.58 22.86 -14.52
C ASP A 183 -2.48 21.94 -15.75
N LYS A 184 -1.65 20.89 -15.67
CA LYS A 184 -1.28 20.06 -16.81
C LYS A 184 -2.06 18.75 -16.95
N ALA A 185 -2.70 18.27 -15.89
CA ALA A 185 -3.34 16.95 -15.92
C ALA A 185 -4.51 16.85 -16.90
N ASN A 186 -5.16 17.99 -17.25
CA ASN A 186 -6.22 18.05 -18.24
C ASN A 186 -5.72 18.29 -19.68
N ASP A 187 -4.44 18.59 -19.88
CA ASP A 187 -3.88 18.82 -21.21
C ASP A 187 -3.58 17.48 -21.89
N PRO A 188 -4.25 17.14 -23.02
CA PRO A 188 -4.01 15.87 -23.71
C PRO A 188 -2.67 15.80 -24.43
N THR A 189 -1.96 16.93 -24.61
CA THR A 189 -0.64 16.96 -25.24
C THR A 189 0.49 16.60 -24.28
N ILE A 190 0.24 16.75 -22.96
CA ILE A 190 1.20 16.45 -21.91
C ILE A 190 1.10 14.96 -21.54
N TYR A 191 2.21 14.23 -21.66
CA TYR A 191 2.28 12.79 -21.44
C TYR A 191 1.16 12.02 -22.16
N SER A 192 1.01 12.27 -23.45
CA SER A 192 -0.07 11.72 -24.29
C SER A 192 -0.09 10.19 -24.33
N ASN A 193 1.07 9.52 -24.13
CA ASN A 193 1.17 8.08 -24.00
C ASN A 193 0.35 7.51 -22.84
N GLN A 194 0.12 8.28 -21.78
CA GLN A 194 -0.75 7.85 -20.66
C GLN A 194 -2.21 7.70 -21.10
N LEU A 195 -2.64 8.43 -22.14
CA LEU A 195 -4.03 8.47 -22.60
C LEU A 195 -4.47 7.18 -23.33
N GLU A 196 -3.55 6.29 -23.65
CA GLU A 196 -3.87 4.92 -24.07
C GLU A 196 -4.50 4.10 -22.92
N LEU A 197 -4.25 4.49 -21.66
CA LEU A 197 -4.63 3.74 -20.47
C LEU A 197 -5.62 4.50 -19.57
N THR A 198 -5.72 5.82 -19.70
CA THR A 198 -6.56 6.68 -18.87
C THR A 198 -7.09 7.87 -19.66
N LYS A 199 -7.78 8.80 -19.00
CA LYS A 199 -8.30 10.04 -19.60
C LYS A 199 -7.69 11.25 -18.90
N THR A 200 -7.71 12.41 -19.56
CA THR A 200 -7.38 13.67 -18.91
C THR A 200 -8.36 13.97 -17.77
N TRP A 201 -7.87 14.70 -16.77
CA TRP A 201 -8.69 15.10 -15.63
C TRP A 201 -8.31 16.48 -15.13
N GLN A 202 -9.32 17.31 -14.80
CA GLN A 202 -9.14 18.62 -14.20
C GLN A 202 -9.70 18.63 -12.78
N PRO A 203 -8.86 18.62 -11.74
CA PRO A 203 -9.31 18.89 -10.37
C PRO A 203 -9.96 20.27 -10.28
N LYS A 204 -10.95 20.44 -9.42
CA LYS A 204 -11.68 21.70 -9.25
C LYS A 204 -10.95 22.69 -8.38
N ARG A 205 -10.22 22.20 -7.37
CA ARG A 205 -9.50 23.02 -6.39
C ARG A 205 -8.19 22.39 -5.99
N LEU A 206 -7.22 23.28 -5.70
CA LEU A 206 -5.95 22.94 -5.08
C LEU A 206 -5.80 23.78 -3.82
N PHE A 207 -5.56 23.12 -2.69
CA PHE A 207 -5.32 23.75 -1.40
C PHE A 207 -3.92 23.47 -0.88
N PHE A 208 -3.48 24.30 0.07
CA PHE A 208 -2.36 24.06 0.96
C PHE A 208 -2.88 23.82 2.39
N ASN A 209 -2.54 22.70 3.00
CA ASN A 209 -2.86 22.43 4.41
C ASN A 209 -1.92 23.20 5.33
N THR A 210 -2.38 24.34 5.79
CA THR A 210 -1.60 25.28 6.59
C THR A 210 -1.88 25.13 8.10
N SER A 211 -1.02 25.74 8.91
CA SER A 211 -1.17 25.83 10.36
C SER A 211 -0.30 26.95 10.90
N TRP A 212 -0.47 27.30 12.19
CA TRP A 212 0.36 28.28 12.86
C TRP A 212 1.88 28.00 12.74
N TRP A 213 2.26 26.74 12.59
CA TRP A 213 3.66 26.34 12.45
C TRP A 213 4.34 26.99 11.23
N PHE A 214 3.62 27.07 10.10
CA PHE A 214 4.13 27.70 8.88
C PHE A 214 4.27 29.23 9.00
N PHE A 215 3.61 29.84 9.99
CA PHE A 215 3.70 31.28 10.28
C PHE A 215 4.74 31.57 11.36
N GLY A 216 5.36 30.54 11.96
CA GLY A 216 6.38 30.65 12.99
C GLY A 216 5.83 30.92 14.39
N SER A 217 4.57 31.40 14.55
CA SER A 217 3.88 31.48 15.83
C SER A 217 2.35 31.53 15.65
N LYS A 218 1.62 31.25 16.73
CA LYS A 218 0.16 31.30 16.74
C LYS A 218 -0.36 32.74 16.57
N GLU A 219 0.31 33.73 17.18
CA GLU A 219 -0.05 35.15 17.08
C GLU A 219 0.05 35.64 15.64
N LYS A 220 1.10 35.24 14.92
CA LYS A 220 1.27 35.58 13.50
C LYS A 220 0.21 34.91 12.64
N PHE A 221 -0.12 33.65 12.92
CA PHE A 221 -1.20 32.94 12.22
C PHE A 221 -2.56 33.58 12.47
N ASP A 222 -2.84 33.98 13.72
CA ASP A 222 -4.11 34.63 14.09
C ASP A 222 -4.27 36.01 13.44
N ALA A 223 -3.15 36.72 13.23
CA ALA A 223 -3.11 38.03 12.57
C ALA A 223 -3.04 37.98 11.04
N ALA A 224 -2.86 36.80 10.44
CA ALA A 224 -2.73 36.64 8.99
C ALA A 224 -4.07 36.91 8.27
N ASP A 225 -3.96 37.35 7.00
CA ASP A 225 -5.12 37.43 6.11
C ASP A 225 -5.60 35.99 5.79
N LYS A 226 -6.83 35.69 6.21
CA LYS A 226 -7.48 34.39 6.03
C LYS A 226 -8.56 34.39 4.95
N THR A 227 -8.57 35.38 4.07
CA THR A 227 -9.61 35.51 3.02
C THR A 227 -9.73 34.28 2.12
N ASN A 228 -8.63 33.55 1.91
CA ASN A 228 -8.60 32.32 1.11
C ASN A 228 -8.52 31.05 1.98
N PHE A 229 -8.68 31.15 3.29
CA PHE A 229 -8.61 30.01 4.19
C PHE A 229 -9.98 29.39 4.38
N SER A 230 -9.98 28.08 4.51
CA SER A 230 -11.10 27.27 4.98
C SER A 230 -10.74 26.65 6.31
N GLU A 231 -11.65 26.71 7.26
CA GLU A 231 -11.55 26.03 8.54
C GLU A 231 -12.42 24.77 8.51
N LEU A 232 -11.78 23.63 8.66
CA LEU A 232 -12.44 22.33 8.70
C LEU A 232 -12.46 21.85 10.16
N LYS A 233 -13.64 21.74 10.74
CA LYS A 233 -13.83 21.24 12.12
C LYS A 233 -13.65 19.72 12.11
N THR A 234 -12.44 19.28 12.43
CA THR A 234 -12.04 17.87 12.41
C THR A 234 -12.20 17.19 13.78
N GLY A 235 -12.52 17.95 14.83
CA GLY A 235 -12.79 17.46 16.19
C GLY A 235 -14.14 16.76 16.32
N VAL A 236 -14.38 15.72 15.52
CA VAL A 236 -15.65 14.97 15.48
C VAL A 236 -15.54 13.71 16.33
N TYR A 237 -16.59 13.41 17.10
CA TYR A 237 -16.75 12.12 17.76
C TYR A 237 -17.74 11.25 16.98
N TYR A 238 -17.34 10.04 16.66
CA TYR A 238 -18.17 9.07 15.96
C TYR A 238 -18.83 8.11 16.96
N ASP A 239 -20.05 8.41 17.40
CA ASP A 239 -20.81 7.59 18.36
C ASP A 239 -20.85 6.12 17.96
N SER A 240 -21.00 5.87 16.66
CA SER A 240 -21.09 4.52 16.10
C SER A 240 -19.78 3.73 16.17
N PHE A 241 -18.62 4.40 16.19
CA PHE A 241 -17.31 3.77 16.33
C PHE A 241 -16.80 3.81 17.78
N GLY A 242 -17.39 4.64 18.63
CA GLY A 242 -16.92 4.92 19.99
C GLY A 242 -15.53 5.56 20.01
N LYS A 243 -15.17 6.32 18.97
CA LYS A 243 -13.88 6.99 18.81
C LYS A 243 -14.05 8.37 18.21
N SER A 244 -13.19 9.29 18.61
CA SER A 244 -13.05 10.58 17.91
C SER A 244 -12.17 10.44 16.67
N ASN A 245 -12.30 11.41 15.76
CA ASN A 245 -11.42 11.51 14.60
C ASN A 245 -9.94 11.59 14.97
N GLN A 246 -9.63 12.32 16.04
CA GLN A 246 -8.27 12.48 16.56
C GLN A 246 -7.70 11.16 17.12
N GLU A 247 -8.54 10.34 17.75
CA GLU A 247 -8.12 9.01 18.23
C GLU A 247 -7.83 8.06 17.08
N ILE A 248 -8.64 8.09 16.01
CA ILE A 248 -8.37 7.34 14.78
C ILE A 248 -7.08 7.83 14.12
N ALA A 249 -6.92 9.14 14.00
CA ALA A 249 -5.73 9.76 13.41
C ALA A 249 -4.45 9.44 14.20
N ALA A 250 -4.53 9.40 15.53
CA ALA A 250 -3.38 9.03 16.36
C ALA A 250 -2.98 7.57 16.18
N LEU A 251 -3.94 6.65 16.05
CA LEU A 251 -3.67 5.25 15.72
C LEU A 251 -3.00 5.12 14.35
N SER A 252 -3.50 5.84 13.34
CA SER A 252 -2.91 5.89 12.00
C SER A 252 -1.48 6.42 12.06
N ARG A 253 -1.25 7.56 12.72
CA ARG A 253 0.08 8.16 12.90
C ARG A 253 1.06 7.20 13.59
N SER A 254 0.59 6.44 14.56
CA SER A 254 1.41 5.50 15.34
C SER A 254 1.87 4.28 14.54
N CYS A 255 1.39 4.09 13.30
CA CYS A 255 1.92 3.07 12.39
C CYS A 255 3.34 3.39 11.91
N HIS A 256 3.75 4.68 11.93
CA HIS A 256 5.10 5.10 11.53
C HIS A 256 6.14 4.84 12.63
N GLN A 257 6.32 3.57 12.96
CA GLN A 257 7.16 3.11 14.08
C GLN A 257 8.65 3.38 13.82
N SER A 258 9.10 3.16 12.57
CA SER A 258 10.48 3.41 12.17
C SER A 258 10.90 4.87 12.37
N GLN A 259 9.94 5.80 12.36
CA GLN A 259 10.15 7.24 12.56
C GLN A 259 9.87 7.70 14.00
N GLY A 260 9.38 6.80 14.88
CA GLY A 260 9.08 7.13 16.27
C GLY A 260 7.86 8.02 16.46
N PHE A 261 6.87 7.96 15.57
CA PHE A 261 5.68 8.80 15.61
C PHE A 261 4.51 8.22 16.42
N GLY A 262 4.80 7.41 17.43
CA GLY A 262 3.77 7.02 18.40
C GLY A 262 3.06 8.26 18.96
N ASN A 263 1.74 8.31 18.86
CA ASN A 263 0.94 9.48 19.20
C ASN A 263 -0.26 9.13 20.06
N THR A 264 -0.57 10.01 21.01
CA THR A 264 -1.81 9.95 21.79
C THR A 264 -2.87 10.84 21.16
N GLY A 265 -4.09 10.32 21.00
CA GLY A 265 -5.20 11.10 20.46
C GLY A 265 -5.58 12.25 21.39
N THR A 266 -5.84 13.41 20.81
CA THR A 266 -6.48 14.54 21.50
C THR A 266 -8.00 14.33 21.55
N ARG A 267 -8.73 15.15 22.32
CA ARG A 267 -10.19 15.12 22.47
C ARG A 267 -10.74 16.53 22.43
N GLY A 268 -12.00 16.64 22.02
CA GLY A 268 -12.72 17.92 21.96
C GLY A 268 -12.63 18.57 20.58
N ASP A 269 -13.00 19.84 20.52
CA ASP A 269 -13.02 20.62 19.28
C ASP A 269 -11.60 20.84 18.75
N GLU A 270 -11.41 20.56 17.48
CA GLU A 270 -10.16 20.79 16.77
C GLU A 270 -10.45 21.16 15.31
N SER A 271 -9.65 22.06 14.79
CA SER A 271 -9.78 22.54 13.41
C SER A 271 -8.49 22.37 12.64
N GLU A 272 -8.62 22.03 11.38
CA GLU A 272 -7.57 22.05 10.38
C GLU A 272 -7.82 23.20 9.39
N TYR A 273 -6.75 23.83 8.93
CA TYR A 273 -6.84 24.97 8.02
C TYR A 273 -6.23 24.62 6.67
N ILE A 274 -6.95 25.01 5.61
CA ILE A 274 -6.48 24.87 4.25
C ILE A 274 -6.60 26.22 3.52
N GLU A 275 -5.60 26.58 2.73
CA GLU A 275 -5.57 27.80 1.92
C GLU A 275 -5.83 27.45 0.47
N LEU A 276 -6.80 28.11 -0.18
CA LEU A 276 -7.07 27.92 -1.60
C LEU A 276 -5.94 28.52 -2.43
N LEU A 277 -5.23 27.68 -3.17
CA LEU A 277 -4.14 28.08 -4.09
C LEU A 277 -4.64 28.27 -5.51
N LYS A 278 -5.47 27.35 -6.01
CA LYS A 278 -6.00 27.36 -7.39
C LYS A 278 -7.43 26.82 -7.45
N GLY A 279 -8.12 27.22 -8.50
CA GLY A 279 -9.46 26.75 -8.81
C GLY A 279 -10.58 27.70 -8.38
N SER A 280 -11.81 27.21 -8.33
CA SER A 280 -12.99 28.01 -8.02
C SER A 280 -13.08 28.36 -6.53
N LYS A 281 -13.36 29.63 -6.22
CA LYS A 281 -13.66 30.07 -4.85
C LYS A 281 -14.96 29.42 -4.34
N MET A 282 -15.07 29.28 -3.05
CA MET A 282 -16.24 28.80 -2.34
C MET A 282 -16.93 29.97 -1.63
N ASN A 283 -18.26 29.95 -1.56
CA ASN A 283 -19.02 30.88 -0.73
C ASN A 283 -19.06 30.39 0.71
N ASP A 284 -19.24 29.07 0.91
CA ASP A 284 -19.07 28.42 2.19
C ASP A 284 -17.67 27.82 2.29
N SER A 285 -16.77 28.50 2.98
CA SER A 285 -15.38 28.05 3.17
C SER A 285 -15.25 26.77 4.01
N SER A 286 -16.31 26.30 4.67
CA SER A 286 -16.30 25.05 5.43
C SER A 286 -16.59 23.81 4.56
N ASP A 287 -17.08 23.99 3.33
CA ASP A 287 -17.38 22.89 2.40
C ASP A 287 -16.43 22.90 1.19
N ILE A 288 -15.40 22.08 1.23
CA ILE A 288 -14.43 21.93 0.12
C ILE A 288 -15.05 21.37 -1.18
N PHE A 289 -16.26 20.81 -1.09
CA PHE A 289 -17.01 20.27 -2.24
C PHE A 289 -18.10 21.23 -2.73
N GLU A 290 -18.23 22.44 -2.17
CA GLU A 290 -19.23 23.41 -2.67
C GLU A 290 -19.14 23.56 -4.18
N GLY A 291 -20.29 23.45 -4.87
CA GLY A 291 -20.36 23.50 -6.33
C GLY A 291 -19.82 22.27 -7.08
N ILE A 292 -19.48 21.20 -6.34
CA ILE A 292 -19.13 19.89 -6.88
C ILE A 292 -20.27 18.93 -6.54
N ASP A 293 -20.91 18.34 -7.53
CA ASP A 293 -21.93 17.32 -7.28
C ASP A 293 -21.25 16.02 -6.80
N THR A 294 -21.39 15.74 -5.52
CA THR A 294 -20.87 14.52 -4.88
C THR A 294 -21.89 13.40 -4.79
N THR A 295 -23.08 13.60 -5.39
CA THR A 295 -24.15 12.62 -5.41
C THR A 295 -24.12 11.77 -6.69
N TRP A 296 -24.95 10.74 -6.74
CA TRP A 296 -25.13 9.95 -7.94
C TRP A 296 -25.72 10.74 -9.14
N ASN A 297 -26.22 11.98 -8.95
CA ASN A 297 -26.69 12.80 -10.06
C ASN A 297 -25.55 13.24 -10.98
N ARG A 298 -24.29 13.23 -10.49
CA ARG A 298 -23.11 13.53 -11.34
C ARG A 298 -22.87 12.52 -12.46
N VAL A 299 -23.46 11.34 -12.33
CA VAL A 299 -23.36 10.23 -13.30
C VAL A 299 -24.68 10.12 -14.07
N LYS A 300 -24.60 10.08 -15.39
CA LYS A 300 -25.79 9.88 -16.24
C LYS A 300 -26.53 8.60 -15.84
N ASN A 301 -27.81 8.70 -15.59
CA ASN A 301 -28.70 7.64 -15.08
C ASN A 301 -28.40 7.19 -13.62
N GLY A 302 -27.60 7.92 -12.86
CA GLY A 302 -27.22 7.55 -11.49
C GLY A 302 -28.27 7.85 -10.42
N LYS A 303 -29.24 8.77 -10.68
CA LYS A 303 -30.22 9.21 -9.67
C LYS A 303 -30.94 8.06 -8.96
N GLU A 304 -31.36 7.04 -9.70
CA GLU A 304 -32.05 5.86 -9.12
C GLU A 304 -31.13 5.08 -8.18
N ILE A 305 -29.84 5.01 -8.49
CA ILE A 305 -28.83 4.35 -7.63
C ILE A 305 -28.80 5.02 -6.25
N GLY A 306 -28.69 6.35 -6.23
CA GLY A 306 -28.69 7.12 -4.98
C GLY A 306 -29.96 6.94 -4.16
N LEU A 307 -31.14 6.90 -4.81
CA LEU A 307 -32.41 6.65 -4.14
C LEU A 307 -32.47 5.25 -3.51
N GLN A 308 -32.03 4.22 -4.23
CA GLN A 308 -31.98 2.84 -3.71
C GLN A 308 -31.01 2.71 -2.53
N ILE A 309 -29.84 3.36 -2.58
CA ILE A 309 -28.87 3.36 -1.47
C ILE A 309 -29.48 4.06 -0.24
N ASN A 310 -30.15 5.21 -0.41
CA ASN A 310 -30.82 5.89 0.70
C ASN A 310 -31.92 5.02 1.33
N GLN A 311 -32.65 4.26 0.53
CA GLN A 311 -33.64 3.33 1.04
C GLN A 311 -32.99 2.19 1.85
N ILE A 312 -31.82 1.68 1.41
CA ILE A 312 -31.04 0.68 2.16
C ILE A 312 -30.61 1.27 3.50
N LEU A 313 -30.04 2.48 3.51
CA LEU A 313 -29.59 3.15 4.74
C LEU A 313 -30.72 3.35 5.74
N SER A 314 -31.90 3.79 5.26
CA SER A 314 -33.07 4.03 6.13
C SER A 314 -33.65 2.76 6.75
N ASN A 315 -33.46 1.60 6.08
CA ASN A 315 -34.00 0.30 6.51
C ASN A 315 -32.91 -0.65 7.01
N PHE A 316 -31.68 -0.16 7.23
CA PHE A 316 -30.55 -1.01 7.60
C PHE A 316 -30.77 -1.68 8.98
N ASN A 317 -30.65 -3.01 8.99
CA ASN A 317 -30.78 -3.78 10.21
C ASN A 317 -29.39 -4.20 10.73
N TYR A 318 -28.94 -3.57 11.83
CA TYR A 318 -27.65 -3.86 12.43
C TYR A 318 -27.51 -5.28 13.00
N GLN A 319 -28.63 -5.93 13.37
CA GLN A 319 -28.60 -7.32 13.85
C GLN A 319 -28.55 -8.31 12.70
N ASN A 320 -29.15 -7.96 11.55
CA ASN A 320 -29.22 -8.81 10.36
C ASN A 320 -28.88 -8.01 9.09
N PRO A 321 -27.60 -7.66 8.86
CA PRO A 321 -27.18 -6.89 7.68
C PRO A 321 -27.55 -7.57 6.36
N SER A 322 -27.64 -8.92 6.34
CA SER A 322 -28.00 -9.71 5.16
C SER A 322 -29.39 -9.38 4.60
N ASN A 323 -30.29 -8.78 5.38
CA ASN A 323 -31.57 -8.29 4.88
C ASN A 323 -31.42 -7.22 3.79
N SER A 324 -30.27 -6.56 3.72
CA SER A 324 -29.97 -5.54 2.70
C SER A 324 -29.51 -6.15 1.37
N ILE A 325 -29.12 -7.43 1.31
CA ILE A 325 -28.51 -8.05 0.13
C ILE A 325 -29.38 -7.96 -1.12
N PRO A 326 -30.70 -8.27 -1.10
CA PRO A 326 -31.50 -8.16 -2.30
C PRO A 326 -31.55 -6.75 -2.91
N ASN A 327 -31.56 -5.72 -2.06
CA ASN A 327 -31.53 -4.32 -2.53
C ASN A 327 -30.12 -3.89 -2.98
N LEU A 328 -29.06 -4.39 -2.34
CA LEU A 328 -27.69 -4.18 -2.79
C LEU A 328 -27.41 -4.83 -4.15
N ILE A 329 -27.99 -5.99 -4.44
CA ILE A 329 -27.92 -6.60 -5.77
C ILE A 329 -28.59 -5.72 -6.82
N LYS A 330 -29.76 -5.13 -6.53
CA LYS A 330 -30.39 -4.15 -7.43
C LYS A 330 -29.50 -2.94 -7.68
N VAL A 331 -28.86 -2.42 -6.63
CA VAL A 331 -27.86 -1.31 -6.77
C VAL A 331 -26.71 -1.75 -7.66
N TYR A 332 -26.17 -2.96 -7.47
CA TYR A 332 -25.12 -3.51 -8.31
C TYR A 332 -25.53 -3.56 -9.79
N GLU A 333 -26.72 -4.08 -10.09
CA GLU A 333 -27.27 -4.18 -11.46
C GLU A 333 -27.54 -2.81 -12.11
N LEU A 334 -27.87 -1.79 -11.31
CA LEU A 334 -28.01 -0.43 -11.80
C LEU A 334 -26.64 0.17 -12.14
N ILE A 335 -25.62 -0.08 -11.30
CA ILE A 335 -24.26 0.40 -11.54
C ILE A 335 -23.64 -0.30 -12.76
N GLU A 336 -23.92 -1.58 -13.02
CA GLU A 336 -23.48 -2.26 -14.26
C GLU A 336 -23.90 -1.52 -15.54
N LYS A 337 -24.98 -0.77 -15.50
CA LYS A 337 -25.60 -0.09 -16.66
C LYS A 337 -25.13 1.36 -16.88
N ILE A 338 -24.39 1.96 -15.94
CA ILE A 338 -23.89 3.31 -16.14
C ILE A 338 -22.79 3.37 -17.19
N GLU A 339 -22.67 4.51 -17.89
CA GLU A 339 -21.69 4.72 -18.95
C GLU A 339 -20.32 5.20 -18.42
N ASP A 340 -20.29 5.73 -17.20
CA ASP A 340 -19.08 6.22 -16.55
C ASP A 340 -18.21 5.07 -16.04
N GLU A 341 -17.23 4.65 -16.83
CA GLU A 341 -16.38 3.50 -16.52
C GLU A 341 -15.52 3.69 -15.27
N HIS A 342 -15.17 4.95 -14.91
CA HIS A 342 -14.42 5.23 -13.69
C HIS A 342 -15.25 4.89 -12.46
N TRP A 343 -16.43 5.49 -12.34
CA TRP A 343 -17.31 5.24 -11.20
C TRP A 343 -17.90 3.83 -11.22
N LYS A 344 -18.21 3.28 -12.40
CA LYS A 344 -18.65 1.89 -12.54
C LYS A 344 -17.69 0.92 -11.89
N LYS A 345 -16.41 0.97 -12.29
CA LYS A 345 -15.37 0.07 -11.77
C LYS A 345 -15.25 0.16 -10.25
N ILE A 346 -15.16 1.38 -9.71
CA ILE A 346 -14.98 1.61 -8.26
C ILE A 346 -16.20 1.12 -7.49
N LYS A 347 -17.39 1.56 -7.91
CA LYS A 347 -18.60 1.33 -7.14
C LYS A 347 -19.12 -0.13 -7.24
N LEU A 348 -18.87 -0.84 -8.33
CA LEU A 348 -19.14 -2.27 -8.41
C LEU A 348 -18.30 -3.06 -7.40
N GLU A 349 -17.01 -2.75 -7.25
CA GLU A 349 -16.16 -3.40 -6.26
C GLU A 349 -16.59 -3.06 -4.82
N GLU A 350 -16.98 -1.81 -4.56
CA GLU A 350 -17.51 -1.40 -3.25
C GLU A 350 -18.81 -2.17 -2.90
N VAL A 351 -19.79 -2.23 -3.80
CA VAL A 351 -21.04 -2.98 -3.56
C VAL A 351 -20.78 -4.46 -3.36
N LYS A 352 -19.92 -5.06 -4.18
CA LYS A 352 -19.53 -6.48 -4.05
C LYS A 352 -18.94 -6.78 -2.67
N LYS A 353 -18.03 -5.91 -2.17
CA LYS A 353 -17.47 -6.02 -0.83
C LYS A 353 -18.56 -5.89 0.26
N ILE A 354 -19.48 -4.94 0.10
CA ILE A 354 -20.60 -4.74 1.04
C ILE A 354 -21.53 -5.96 1.07
N ILE A 355 -21.87 -6.54 -0.08
CA ILE A 355 -22.68 -7.76 -0.17
C ILE A 355 -21.98 -8.92 0.56
N SER A 356 -20.70 -9.12 0.31
CA SER A 356 -19.87 -10.12 1.01
C SER A 356 -19.86 -9.90 2.53
N ALA A 357 -19.72 -8.65 2.97
CA ALA A 357 -19.74 -8.28 4.39
C ALA A 357 -21.11 -8.51 5.03
N CYS A 358 -22.20 -8.08 4.38
CA CYS A 358 -23.57 -8.29 4.85
C CYS A 358 -23.91 -9.78 5.04
N SER A 359 -23.37 -10.63 4.19
CA SER A 359 -23.59 -12.07 4.25
C SER A 359 -22.65 -12.79 5.22
N GLY A 360 -21.66 -12.11 5.77
CA GLY A 360 -20.59 -12.76 6.53
C GLY A 360 -19.87 -13.84 5.72
N LEU A 361 -19.84 -13.69 4.39
CA LEU A 361 -19.15 -14.62 3.49
C LEU A 361 -17.67 -14.65 3.80
N TYR A 362 -17.15 -15.82 4.12
CA TYR A 362 -15.74 -16.05 4.36
C TYR A 362 -15.17 -16.96 3.28
N LEU A 363 -14.17 -16.49 2.59
CA LEU A 363 -13.44 -17.21 1.56
C LEU A 363 -11.94 -17.10 1.83
N GLU A 364 -11.25 -18.22 1.78
CA GLU A 364 -9.82 -18.29 2.06
C GLU A 364 -9.11 -19.28 1.14
N ALA A 365 -7.87 -18.97 0.76
CA ALA A 365 -6.97 -19.85 0.00
C ALA A 365 -5.63 -19.92 0.73
N VAL A 366 -5.33 -21.07 1.35
CA VAL A 366 -4.16 -21.27 2.20
C VAL A 366 -3.19 -22.24 1.55
N SER A 367 -1.97 -21.79 1.28
CA SER A 367 -0.85 -22.61 0.84
C SER A 367 -0.31 -23.48 1.98
N SER A 368 0.16 -24.67 1.61
CA SER A 368 0.92 -25.53 2.53
C SER A 368 2.34 -25.00 2.81
N GLN A 369 2.82 -24.01 2.07
CA GLN A 369 4.15 -23.43 2.16
C GLN A 369 4.08 -21.91 2.00
N GLN A 370 4.97 -21.18 2.66
CA GLN A 370 5.08 -19.72 2.53
C GLN A 370 5.84 -19.31 1.27
N GLU A 371 6.94 -19.98 0.99
CA GLU A 371 7.83 -19.69 -0.14
C GLU A 371 7.75 -20.84 -1.15
N VAL A 372 7.73 -20.54 -2.42
CA VAL A 372 7.72 -21.53 -3.51
C VAL A 372 8.63 -21.08 -4.65
N THR A 373 9.13 -22.01 -5.44
CA THR A 373 9.95 -21.71 -6.61
C THR A 373 9.12 -21.82 -7.90
N PRO A 374 9.49 -21.13 -9.00
CA PRO A 374 8.87 -21.34 -10.30
C PRO A 374 8.87 -22.83 -10.69
N GLY A 375 7.75 -23.31 -11.24
CA GLY A 375 7.58 -24.71 -11.63
C GLY A 375 7.21 -25.66 -10.48
N GLU A 376 7.14 -25.20 -9.23
CA GLU A 376 6.76 -26.03 -8.08
C GLU A 376 5.24 -26.29 -8.06
N ASN A 377 4.85 -27.50 -7.63
CA ASN A 377 3.47 -27.88 -7.42
C ASN A 377 3.16 -27.89 -5.91
N ILE A 378 2.13 -27.15 -5.50
CA ILE A 378 1.75 -27.02 -4.10
C ILE A 378 0.27 -27.34 -3.89
N LYS A 379 -0.09 -27.65 -2.65
CA LYS A 379 -1.48 -27.84 -2.25
C LYS A 379 -2.04 -26.56 -1.64
N ILE A 380 -3.20 -26.14 -2.13
CA ILE A 380 -3.96 -25.02 -1.60
C ILE A 380 -5.21 -25.54 -0.93
N LYS A 381 -5.36 -25.28 0.35
CA LYS A 381 -6.59 -25.51 1.11
C LYS A 381 -7.52 -24.32 0.92
N LEU A 382 -8.73 -24.58 0.49
CA LEU A 382 -9.77 -23.58 0.24
C LEU A 382 -10.87 -23.73 1.29
N GLU A 383 -11.30 -22.62 1.86
CA GLU A 383 -12.42 -22.58 2.80
C GLU A 383 -13.50 -21.61 2.32
N SER A 384 -14.76 -22.02 2.42
CA SER A 384 -15.92 -21.21 2.06
C SER A 384 -17.01 -21.37 3.12
N ILE A 385 -17.50 -20.25 3.68
CA ILE A 385 -18.60 -20.24 4.65
C ILE A 385 -19.56 -19.10 4.32
N ASN A 386 -20.84 -19.41 4.25
CA ASN A 386 -21.95 -18.45 4.34
C ASN A 386 -22.37 -18.34 5.82
N ARG A 387 -22.39 -17.12 6.38
CA ARG A 387 -22.81 -16.89 7.78
C ARG A 387 -24.13 -16.13 7.88
N SER A 388 -24.98 -16.28 6.86
CA SER A 388 -26.28 -15.64 6.78
C SER A 388 -27.37 -16.61 6.33
N SER A 389 -28.62 -16.14 6.31
CA SER A 389 -29.75 -16.87 5.73
C SER A 389 -29.87 -16.72 4.22
N SER A 390 -29.02 -15.91 3.58
CA SER A 390 -29.07 -15.72 2.12
C SER A 390 -28.69 -16.99 1.37
N LYS A 391 -29.39 -17.24 0.27
CA LYS A 391 -29.13 -18.40 -0.59
C LYS A 391 -27.82 -18.18 -1.33
N MET A 392 -26.87 -19.11 -1.17
CA MET A 392 -25.59 -19.07 -1.83
C MET A 392 -25.21 -20.41 -2.44
N VAL A 393 -24.59 -20.34 -3.61
CA VAL A 393 -24.05 -21.51 -4.31
C VAL A 393 -22.63 -21.21 -4.76
N LEU A 394 -21.67 -22.00 -4.33
CA LEU A 394 -20.32 -21.99 -4.88
C LEU A 394 -20.35 -22.70 -6.24
N LYS A 395 -20.31 -21.93 -7.34
CA LYS A 395 -20.48 -22.42 -8.71
C LYS A 395 -19.20 -22.94 -9.33
N SER A 396 -18.10 -22.26 -9.05
CA SER A 396 -16.78 -22.69 -9.55
C SER A 396 -15.66 -22.09 -8.73
N ILE A 397 -14.51 -22.73 -8.79
CA ILE A 397 -13.22 -22.22 -8.32
C ILE A 397 -12.24 -22.30 -9.48
N THR A 398 -11.58 -21.21 -9.79
CA THR A 398 -10.48 -21.13 -10.77
C THR A 398 -9.26 -20.50 -10.15
N SER A 399 -8.12 -20.60 -10.79
CA SER A 399 -6.88 -19.97 -10.33
C SER A 399 -6.23 -19.17 -11.45
N SER A 400 -5.19 -18.40 -11.11
CA SER A 400 -4.42 -17.63 -12.10
C SER A 400 -3.86 -18.47 -13.25
N TYR A 401 -3.63 -19.78 -13.04
CA TYR A 401 -2.96 -20.66 -13.99
C TYR A 401 -3.84 -21.83 -14.48
N SER A 402 -5.01 -22.04 -13.91
CA SER A 402 -5.87 -23.17 -14.27
C SER A 402 -7.34 -22.80 -14.24
N SER A 403 -8.06 -23.19 -15.28
CA SER A 403 -9.53 -23.20 -15.31
C SER A 403 -10.00 -24.61 -15.05
N THR A 404 -10.69 -24.85 -13.91
CA THR A 404 -11.34 -26.15 -13.66
C THR A 404 -12.60 -26.28 -14.50
N SER A 405 -12.59 -27.14 -15.51
CA SER A 405 -13.71 -27.28 -16.47
C SER A 405 -14.92 -28.10 -15.98
N ASN A 406 -14.82 -28.79 -14.83
CA ASN A 406 -15.87 -29.71 -14.34
C ASN A 406 -16.15 -29.53 -12.82
N TYR A 407 -16.39 -28.30 -12.39
CA TYR A 407 -16.75 -28.04 -11.00
C TYR A 407 -18.25 -28.35 -10.75
N LYS A 408 -18.56 -29.16 -9.72
CA LYS A 408 -19.95 -29.40 -9.30
C LYS A 408 -20.35 -28.29 -8.32
N PRO A 409 -21.41 -27.51 -8.63
CA PRO A 409 -21.90 -26.50 -7.71
C PRO A 409 -22.23 -27.05 -6.32
N ILE A 410 -21.88 -26.30 -5.28
CA ILE A 410 -22.09 -26.67 -3.87
C ILE A 410 -22.93 -25.59 -3.19
N ASN A 411 -24.04 -26.00 -2.57
CA ASN A 411 -24.81 -25.08 -1.74
C ASN A 411 -24.00 -24.70 -0.49
N LEU A 412 -23.87 -23.39 -0.23
CA LEU A 412 -23.28 -22.88 0.99
C LEU A 412 -24.37 -22.63 2.02
N ASN A 413 -24.69 -23.65 2.81
CA ASN A 413 -25.67 -23.53 3.89
C ASN A 413 -25.16 -22.60 5.00
N ASN A 414 -26.09 -22.02 5.77
CA ASN A 414 -25.74 -21.12 6.86
C ASN A 414 -24.83 -21.81 7.89
N ASN A 415 -23.68 -21.20 8.12
CA ASN A 415 -22.65 -21.60 9.09
C ASN A 415 -22.08 -23.01 8.87
N GLU A 416 -22.13 -23.53 7.65
CA GLU A 416 -21.51 -24.79 7.25
C GLU A 416 -20.18 -24.51 6.54
N LEU A 417 -19.07 -25.07 7.08
CA LEU A 417 -17.75 -24.95 6.49
C LEU A 417 -17.59 -25.91 5.33
N ILE A 418 -17.37 -25.40 4.14
CA ILE A 418 -16.94 -26.19 2.98
C ILE A 418 -15.42 -26.06 2.85
N THR A 419 -14.73 -27.20 2.93
CA THR A 419 -13.28 -27.28 2.76
C THR A 419 -12.94 -28.10 1.51
N GLN A 420 -12.03 -27.60 0.69
CA GLN A 420 -11.53 -28.26 -0.51
C GLN A 420 -10.02 -28.14 -0.58
N THR A 421 -9.36 -29.04 -1.28
CA THR A 421 -7.94 -28.94 -1.57
C THR A 421 -7.72 -29.05 -3.07
N ILE A 422 -6.95 -28.13 -3.61
CA ILE A 422 -6.57 -28.16 -5.03
C ILE A 422 -5.06 -28.28 -5.15
N ASP A 423 -4.60 -28.93 -6.21
CA ASP A 423 -3.22 -28.84 -6.65
C ASP A 423 -3.04 -27.56 -7.46
N PHE A 424 -1.99 -26.80 -7.14
CA PHE A 424 -1.70 -25.50 -7.73
C PHE A 424 -0.27 -25.53 -8.29
N GLN A 425 -0.18 -25.53 -9.61
CA GLN A 425 1.09 -25.54 -10.34
C GLN A 425 1.56 -24.10 -10.55
N ILE A 426 2.70 -23.73 -9.99
CA ILE A 426 3.36 -22.46 -10.31
C ILE A 426 3.93 -22.53 -11.71
N ASN A 427 3.73 -21.52 -12.55
CA ASN A 427 4.35 -21.49 -13.87
C ASN A 427 5.88 -21.49 -13.77
N SER A 428 6.55 -22.18 -14.69
CA SER A 428 8.01 -22.26 -14.69
C SER A 428 8.69 -20.93 -15.03
N ASP A 429 7.96 -20.01 -15.66
CA ASP A 429 8.40 -18.66 -16.03
C ASP A 429 7.81 -17.58 -15.10
N GLU A 430 7.19 -17.98 -13.97
CA GLU A 430 6.63 -17.02 -13.02
C GLU A 430 7.73 -16.14 -12.43
N LYS A 431 7.46 -14.84 -12.34
CA LYS A 431 8.39 -13.88 -11.77
C LYS A 431 8.51 -14.05 -10.26
N PHE A 432 9.70 -13.77 -9.75
CA PHE A 432 9.90 -13.71 -8.30
C PHE A 432 9.06 -12.60 -7.67
N THR A 433 8.52 -12.90 -6.50
CA THR A 433 7.80 -11.89 -5.71
C THR A 433 8.80 -10.90 -5.13
N GLN A 434 8.71 -9.66 -5.58
CA GLN A 434 9.54 -8.56 -5.07
C GLN A 434 8.84 -7.23 -5.32
N PRO A 435 9.24 -6.16 -4.61
CA PRO A 435 8.76 -4.83 -4.93
C PRO A 435 9.11 -4.47 -6.38
N TYR A 436 8.11 -4.14 -7.20
CA TYR A 436 8.29 -3.86 -8.63
C TYR A 436 9.26 -2.69 -8.87
N TYR A 437 9.34 -1.75 -7.94
CA TYR A 437 10.25 -0.61 -8.00
C TYR A 437 11.71 -0.96 -7.67
N LEU A 438 11.97 -2.17 -7.16
CA LEU A 438 13.30 -2.72 -6.90
C LEU A 438 13.72 -3.81 -7.90
N GLU A 439 12.90 -4.13 -8.92
CA GLU A 439 13.25 -5.11 -9.97
C GLU A 439 14.48 -4.70 -10.78
N LYS A 440 14.69 -3.40 -10.94
CA LYS A 440 15.81 -2.84 -11.69
C LYS A 440 16.56 -1.83 -10.84
N GLU A 441 17.87 -1.79 -11.01
CA GLU A 441 18.71 -0.77 -10.39
C GLU A 441 18.25 0.62 -10.83
N GLY A 442 18.01 1.49 -9.87
CA GLY A 442 17.64 2.89 -10.06
C GLY A 442 18.85 3.83 -10.00
N SER A 443 18.59 5.12 -10.02
CA SER A 443 19.58 6.16 -9.67
C SER A 443 19.45 6.55 -8.20
N VAL A 444 20.30 7.46 -7.74
CA VAL A 444 20.20 8.01 -6.38
C VAL A 444 18.84 8.65 -6.12
N GLY A 445 18.24 9.29 -7.12
CA GLY A 445 16.98 10.02 -6.97
C GLY A 445 15.74 9.33 -7.55
N MET A 446 15.90 8.23 -8.28
CA MET A 446 14.77 7.63 -9.01
C MET A 446 14.81 6.11 -8.98
N TYR A 447 13.67 5.48 -8.72
CA TYR A 447 13.44 4.08 -9.04
C TYR A 447 13.25 3.88 -10.54
N SER A 448 13.70 2.73 -11.06
CA SER A 448 13.56 2.37 -12.48
C SER A 448 12.33 1.49 -12.70
N VAL A 449 11.20 2.09 -13.09
CA VAL A 449 9.95 1.39 -13.41
C VAL A 449 9.54 1.69 -14.84
N SER A 450 9.51 0.66 -15.68
CA SER A 450 9.18 0.82 -17.12
C SER A 450 7.69 0.61 -17.44
N ASN A 451 6.94 -0.08 -16.59
CA ASN A 451 5.53 -0.34 -16.81
C ASN A 451 4.66 0.77 -16.20
N GLN A 452 4.04 1.59 -17.05
CA GLN A 452 3.17 2.70 -16.64
C GLN A 452 2.07 2.26 -15.67
N LYS A 453 1.51 1.05 -15.82
CA LYS A 453 0.44 0.54 -14.96
C LYS A 453 0.88 0.22 -13.53
N GLN A 454 2.18 0.07 -13.30
CA GLN A 454 2.74 -0.19 -11.95
C GLN A 454 2.96 1.12 -11.17
N ILE A 455 3.13 2.25 -11.86
CA ILE A 455 3.32 3.56 -11.22
C ILE A 455 2.09 3.92 -10.39
N GLY A 456 2.31 4.32 -9.16
CA GLY A 456 1.27 4.64 -8.19
C GLY A 456 0.87 3.48 -7.28
N ILE A 457 1.13 2.22 -7.67
CA ILE A 457 0.79 1.06 -6.84
C ILE A 457 1.63 1.06 -5.55
N PRO A 458 1.00 0.93 -4.38
CA PRO A 458 1.74 1.03 -3.12
C PRO A 458 2.57 -0.20 -2.79
N ASP A 459 2.08 -1.42 -3.06
CA ASP A 459 2.66 -2.67 -2.57
C ASP A 459 3.06 -3.62 -3.71
N VAL A 460 3.65 -4.74 -3.32
CA VAL A 460 4.05 -5.83 -4.19
C VAL A 460 2.84 -6.39 -4.95
N ILE A 461 3.02 -6.64 -6.24
CA ILE A 461 2.00 -7.26 -7.08
C ILE A 461 2.17 -8.79 -7.00
N ARG A 462 1.12 -9.48 -6.51
CA ARG A 462 1.08 -10.94 -6.43
C ARG A 462 0.13 -11.51 -7.47
N ASN A 463 0.65 -12.39 -8.31
CA ASN A 463 -0.11 -12.98 -9.42
C ASN A 463 -0.82 -14.27 -9.04
N CYS A 464 -0.37 -14.96 -7.97
CA CYS A 464 -0.96 -16.21 -7.51
C CYS A 464 -2.28 -15.97 -6.78
N LYS A 465 -3.38 -16.21 -7.45
CA LYS A 465 -4.74 -15.92 -6.97
C LYS A 465 -5.69 -17.07 -7.23
N VAL A 466 -6.72 -17.15 -6.40
CA VAL A 466 -7.86 -18.04 -6.56
C VAL A 466 -9.12 -17.20 -6.73
N PHE A 467 -9.98 -17.59 -7.65
CA PHE A 467 -11.24 -16.92 -7.97
C PHE A 467 -12.41 -17.85 -7.62
N PHE A 468 -13.26 -17.39 -6.71
CA PHE A 468 -14.49 -18.09 -6.31
C PHE A 468 -15.66 -17.44 -7.03
N THR A 469 -16.38 -18.20 -7.85
CA THR A 469 -17.66 -17.75 -8.40
C THR A 469 -18.78 -18.21 -7.46
N ILE A 470 -19.40 -17.25 -6.79
CA ILE A 470 -20.49 -17.47 -5.85
C ILE A 470 -21.78 -16.86 -6.41
N GLU A 471 -22.81 -17.67 -6.55
CA GLU A 471 -24.16 -17.15 -6.76
C GLU A 471 -24.74 -16.73 -5.40
N ILE A 472 -25.20 -15.49 -5.28
CA ILE A 472 -25.85 -14.93 -4.09
C ILE A 472 -27.21 -14.42 -4.51
N GLU A 473 -28.31 -14.99 -3.95
CA GLU A 473 -29.68 -14.63 -4.27
C GLU A 473 -29.95 -14.59 -5.79
N GLY A 474 -29.36 -15.52 -6.55
CA GLY A 474 -29.53 -15.64 -8.01
C GLY A 474 -28.63 -14.80 -8.88
N LYS A 475 -27.72 -14.01 -8.29
CA LYS A 475 -26.70 -13.20 -9.02
C LYS A 475 -25.30 -13.77 -8.80
N ASP A 476 -24.54 -13.95 -9.88
CA ASP A 476 -23.16 -14.43 -9.82
C ASP A 476 -22.19 -13.29 -9.48
N PHE A 477 -21.28 -13.57 -8.55
CA PHE A 477 -20.17 -12.71 -8.17
C PHE A 477 -18.85 -13.49 -8.21
N VAL A 478 -17.80 -12.88 -8.74
CA VAL A 478 -16.45 -13.44 -8.69
C VAL A 478 -15.67 -12.73 -7.59
N PHE A 479 -15.23 -13.52 -6.61
CA PHE A 479 -14.39 -13.06 -5.51
C PHE A 479 -12.95 -13.52 -5.72
N GLU A 480 -12.05 -12.58 -5.83
CA GLU A 480 -10.62 -12.82 -5.90
C GLU A 480 -10.03 -12.97 -4.49
N LYS A 481 -9.17 -13.99 -4.30
CA LYS A 481 -8.39 -14.18 -3.08
C LYS A 481 -6.93 -14.42 -3.43
N GLU A 482 -6.06 -13.66 -2.81
CA GLU A 482 -4.63 -13.97 -2.81
C GLU A 482 -4.39 -15.23 -2.00
N ILE A 483 -3.40 -16.02 -2.43
CA ILE A 483 -2.99 -17.21 -1.70
C ILE A 483 -2.09 -16.78 -0.54
N VAL A 484 -2.40 -17.24 0.66
CA VAL A 484 -1.66 -16.94 1.88
C VAL A 484 -1.09 -18.20 2.50
N TYR A 485 -0.02 -18.07 3.26
CA TYR A 485 0.43 -19.06 4.22
C TYR A 485 -0.12 -18.71 5.59
N LYS A 486 -0.70 -19.68 6.28
CA LYS A 486 -1.31 -19.49 7.59
C LYS A 486 -0.80 -20.53 8.58
N TYR A 487 -0.39 -20.07 9.77
CA TYR A 487 0.05 -20.94 10.84
C TYR A 487 -0.42 -20.42 12.19
N ASN A 488 -0.37 -21.29 13.20
CA ASN A 488 -0.62 -20.90 14.58
C ASN A 488 0.71 -20.59 15.26
N ASP A 489 0.83 -19.36 15.76
CA ASP A 489 1.92 -18.93 16.62
C ASP A 489 1.46 -19.00 18.09
N ASP A 490 2.25 -19.57 18.96
CA ASP A 490 1.86 -19.80 20.35
C ASP A 490 1.61 -18.50 21.14
N VAL A 491 2.17 -17.37 20.69
CA VAL A 491 2.02 -16.06 21.33
C VAL A 491 1.02 -15.17 20.60
N LYS A 492 1.06 -15.17 19.26
CA LYS A 492 0.27 -14.26 18.40
C LYS A 492 -1.05 -14.87 17.94
N GLY A 493 -1.23 -16.19 18.08
CA GLY A 493 -2.36 -16.95 17.55
C GLY A 493 -2.26 -17.15 16.05
N GLU A 494 -3.35 -16.91 15.33
CA GLU A 494 -3.46 -17.09 13.89
C GLU A 494 -2.66 -16.01 13.14
N VAL A 495 -1.58 -16.41 12.45
CA VAL A 495 -0.69 -15.54 11.68
C VAL A 495 -0.83 -15.82 10.19
N TYR A 496 -0.92 -14.75 9.41
CA TYR A 496 -0.99 -14.77 7.95
C TYR A 496 0.28 -14.20 7.36
N GLN A 497 0.80 -14.85 6.33
CA GLN A 497 1.91 -14.38 5.51
C GLN A 497 1.53 -14.57 4.04
N PRO A 498 1.95 -13.68 3.13
CA PRO A 498 1.70 -13.89 1.71
C PRO A 498 2.47 -15.11 1.19
N LEU A 499 1.96 -15.72 0.11
CA LEU A 499 2.73 -16.67 -0.67
C LEU A 499 3.73 -15.91 -1.52
N ASP A 500 5.01 -16.21 -1.38
CA ASP A 500 6.09 -15.59 -2.14
C ASP A 500 6.76 -16.59 -3.11
N ILE A 501 6.96 -16.13 -4.34
CA ILE A 501 7.72 -16.85 -5.36
C ILE A 501 9.19 -16.44 -5.19
N VAL A 502 10.05 -17.40 -4.87
CA VAL A 502 11.46 -17.12 -4.56
C VAL A 502 12.41 -17.83 -5.55
N PRO A 503 13.64 -17.33 -5.73
CA PRO A 503 14.68 -18.07 -6.46
C PRO A 503 15.00 -19.41 -5.80
N ILE A 504 15.57 -20.34 -6.57
CA ILE A 504 16.04 -21.65 -6.07
C ILE A 504 17.05 -21.48 -4.93
N ALA A 505 17.87 -20.44 -4.98
CA ALA A 505 18.71 -20.02 -3.88
C ALA A 505 18.92 -18.51 -3.90
N THR A 506 19.14 -17.92 -2.73
CA THR A 506 19.45 -16.49 -2.54
C THR A 506 20.71 -16.33 -1.72
N THR A 507 21.41 -15.21 -1.91
CA THR A 507 22.62 -14.88 -1.17
C THR A 507 22.45 -13.56 -0.41
N SER A 508 23.06 -13.47 0.76
CA SER A 508 23.14 -12.24 1.55
C SER A 508 24.55 -12.07 2.12
N ILE A 509 25.16 -10.92 1.85
CA ILE A 509 26.43 -10.55 2.47
C ILE A 509 26.13 -10.04 3.87
N LYS A 510 26.82 -10.59 4.89
CA LYS A 510 26.52 -10.38 6.30
C LYS A 510 26.65 -8.89 6.70
N GLU A 511 27.76 -8.27 6.33
CA GLU A 511 28.03 -6.88 6.63
C GLU A 511 27.68 -6.00 5.42
N LYS A 512 27.03 -4.88 5.66
CA LYS A 512 26.62 -3.96 4.58
C LYS A 512 27.75 -3.07 4.07
N VAL A 513 28.77 -2.83 4.90
CA VAL A 513 29.93 -2.00 4.58
C VAL A 513 31.22 -2.62 5.08
N TYR A 514 32.22 -2.71 4.24
CA TYR A 514 33.56 -3.14 4.58
C TYR A 514 34.56 -1.99 4.35
N LEU A 515 35.25 -1.56 5.39
CA LEU A 515 36.31 -0.55 5.30
C LEU A 515 37.69 -1.25 5.33
N PHE A 516 38.47 -1.07 4.29
CA PHE A 516 39.85 -1.57 4.20
C PHE A 516 40.80 -0.42 4.46
N THR A 517 41.42 -0.38 5.64
CA THR A 517 42.37 0.67 6.07
C THR A 517 43.81 0.37 5.65
N ASN A 518 44.03 -0.80 5.04
CA ASN A 518 45.33 -1.26 4.53
C ASN A 518 45.10 -2.38 3.52
N ASN A 519 46.15 -2.85 2.86
CA ASN A 519 46.09 -3.88 1.82
C ASN A 519 45.98 -5.32 2.39
N LYS A 520 45.62 -5.51 3.67
CA LYS A 520 45.42 -6.82 4.24
C LYS A 520 44.02 -7.36 3.87
N GLU A 521 43.97 -8.65 3.66
CA GLU A 521 42.70 -9.34 3.40
C GLU A 521 41.71 -9.23 4.57
N LYS A 522 40.42 -9.22 4.26
CA LYS A 522 39.34 -9.34 5.23
C LYS A 522 38.43 -10.50 4.85
N GLN A 523 37.93 -11.18 5.87
CA GLN A 523 36.93 -12.21 5.69
C GLN A 523 35.58 -11.57 5.40
N ILE A 524 34.94 -12.02 4.31
CA ILE A 524 33.59 -11.67 3.93
C ILE A 524 32.75 -12.93 3.98
N THR A 525 31.74 -12.91 4.86
CA THR A 525 30.84 -14.06 5.04
C THR A 525 29.56 -13.82 4.26
N ILE A 526 29.15 -14.83 3.51
CA ILE A 526 27.94 -14.86 2.69
C ILE A 526 27.05 -15.97 3.20
N SER A 527 25.80 -15.64 3.43
CA SER A 527 24.75 -16.58 3.77
C SER A 527 24.01 -16.98 2.48
N ILE A 528 23.91 -18.27 2.20
CA ILE A 528 23.12 -18.83 1.10
C ILE A 528 21.88 -19.48 1.70
N LYS A 529 20.69 -19.04 1.32
CA LYS A 529 19.41 -19.65 1.73
C LYS A 529 18.84 -20.43 0.54
N SER A 530 18.44 -21.69 0.78
CA SER A 530 17.79 -22.51 -0.24
C SER A 530 16.28 -22.24 -0.31
N GLY A 531 15.75 -22.06 -1.53
CA GLY A 531 14.31 -21.99 -1.84
C GLY A 531 13.70 -23.36 -2.18
N LYS A 532 14.51 -24.43 -2.30
CA LYS A 532 14.09 -25.77 -2.68
C LYS A 532 14.90 -26.82 -1.91
N ASN A 533 14.43 -28.08 -1.86
CA ASN A 533 15.25 -29.18 -1.33
C ASN A 533 16.38 -29.56 -2.32
N ASP A 534 17.48 -30.08 -1.76
CA ASP A 534 18.61 -30.65 -2.51
C ASP A 534 19.22 -29.69 -3.53
N VAL A 535 19.63 -28.50 -3.07
CA VAL A 535 20.27 -27.48 -3.89
C VAL A 535 21.77 -27.48 -3.70
N SER A 536 22.51 -27.68 -4.79
CA SER A 536 23.97 -27.58 -4.83
C SER A 536 24.42 -26.66 -5.95
N GLY A 537 25.65 -26.19 -5.83
CA GLY A 537 26.23 -25.30 -6.85
C GLY A 537 27.53 -24.66 -6.43
N THR A 538 27.90 -23.64 -7.16
CA THR A 538 29.10 -22.83 -6.88
C THR A 538 28.74 -21.39 -6.57
N ILE A 539 29.54 -20.76 -5.71
CA ILE A 539 29.45 -19.34 -5.39
C ILE A 539 30.77 -18.63 -5.71
N THR A 540 30.67 -17.46 -6.31
CA THR A 540 31.79 -16.55 -6.63
C THR A 540 31.47 -15.13 -6.15
N LEU A 541 32.51 -14.29 -6.03
CA LEU A 541 32.36 -12.86 -5.79
C LEU A 541 32.67 -12.06 -7.04
N ASN A 542 31.80 -11.11 -7.35
CA ASN A 542 32.11 -10.03 -8.28
C ASN A 542 32.65 -8.85 -7.46
N LEU A 543 33.90 -8.48 -7.70
CA LEU A 543 34.67 -7.50 -6.93
C LEU A 543 34.98 -6.27 -7.79
N PRO A 544 35.24 -5.10 -7.17
CA PRO A 544 35.79 -3.95 -7.88
C PRO A 544 37.12 -4.27 -8.58
N ASP A 545 37.49 -3.47 -9.58
CA ASP A 545 38.69 -3.66 -10.36
C ASP A 545 39.97 -3.70 -9.51
N GLY A 546 40.81 -4.69 -9.76
CA GLY A 546 42.07 -4.88 -9.03
C GLY A 546 41.93 -5.57 -7.67
N TRP A 547 40.71 -5.83 -7.19
CA TRP A 547 40.46 -6.59 -5.97
C TRP A 547 40.49 -8.10 -6.26
N LYS A 548 40.79 -8.91 -5.24
CA LYS A 548 40.89 -10.36 -5.37
C LYS A 548 40.20 -11.06 -4.22
N SER A 549 39.62 -12.24 -4.48
CA SER A 549 39.13 -13.15 -3.45
C SER A 549 39.92 -14.45 -3.42
N ALA A 550 40.06 -15.01 -2.23
CA ALA A 550 40.61 -16.33 -2.02
C ALA A 550 39.68 -17.14 -1.10
N PRO A 551 39.23 -18.33 -1.51
CA PRO A 551 39.33 -18.86 -2.86
C PRO A 551 38.54 -18.04 -3.88
N GLU A 552 38.76 -18.23 -5.19
CA GLU A 552 38.00 -17.54 -6.25
C GLU A 552 36.56 -18.04 -6.34
N LYS A 553 36.34 -19.35 -6.04
CA LYS A 553 35.02 -19.98 -5.98
C LYS A 553 34.93 -21.00 -4.88
N GLN A 554 33.72 -21.27 -4.39
CA GLN A 554 33.45 -22.33 -3.41
C GLN A 554 32.21 -23.13 -3.80
N LEU A 555 32.15 -24.38 -3.36
CA LEU A 555 30.98 -25.25 -3.53
C LEU A 555 30.05 -25.07 -2.33
N PHE A 556 28.74 -25.20 -2.57
CA PHE A 556 27.74 -25.31 -1.51
C PHE A 556 26.77 -26.45 -1.80
N SER A 557 26.17 -26.98 -0.74
CA SER A 557 25.12 -28.00 -0.83
C SER A 557 24.19 -27.86 0.37
N ILE A 558 22.90 -27.68 0.11
CA ILE A 558 21.86 -27.47 1.13
C ILE A 558 20.75 -28.48 0.88
N GLU A 559 20.50 -29.37 1.86
CA GLU A 559 19.56 -30.48 1.71
C GLU A 559 18.10 -30.06 1.80
N LYS A 560 17.77 -29.11 2.68
CA LYS A 560 16.38 -28.75 2.93
C LYS A 560 16.06 -27.31 2.55
N LYS A 561 14.89 -27.13 2.00
CA LYS A 561 14.27 -25.82 1.73
C LYS A 561 14.26 -24.96 3.01
N GLY A 562 14.64 -23.69 2.86
CA GLY A 562 14.69 -22.71 3.94
C GLY A 562 15.96 -22.78 4.80
N GLU A 563 16.77 -23.84 4.70
CA GLU A 563 18.06 -23.93 5.39
C GLU A 563 19.07 -22.93 4.78
N THR A 564 20.01 -22.54 5.62
CA THR A 564 21.03 -21.55 5.29
C THR A 564 22.42 -22.14 5.52
N GLN A 565 23.33 -21.92 4.56
CA GLN A 565 24.75 -22.24 4.64
C GLN A 565 25.57 -20.95 4.62
N GLU A 566 26.49 -20.78 5.58
CA GLU A 566 27.46 -19.68 5.56
C GLU A 566 28.75 -20.10 4.86
N ILE A 567 29.21 -19.24 3.93
CA ILE A 567 30.46 -19.39 3.19
C ILE A 567 31.28 -18.12 3.31
N SER A 568 32.60 -18.25 3.50
CA SER A 568 33.49 -17.12 3.69
C SER A 568 34.58 -17.03 2.63
N PHE A 569 34.80 -15.85 2.12
CA PHE A 569 35.91 -15.49 1.23
C PHE A 569 36.87 -14.54 1.94
N PHE A 570 38.14 -14.61 1.63
CA PHE A 570 39.12 -13.61 2.02
C PHE A 570 39.33 -12.65 0.86
N VAL A 571 38.96 -11.39 1.04
CA VAL A 571 39.05 -10.37 0.00
C VAL A 571 40.21 -9.42 0.29
N THR A 572 41.07 -9.25 -0.70
CA THR A 572 42.19 -8.34 -0.69
C THR A 572 41.88 -7.12 -1.58
N PRO A 573 41.96 -5.86 -1.09
CA PRO A 573 41.67 -4.69 -1.90
C PRO A 573 42.79 -4.42 -2.91
N SER A 574 42.53 -3.51 -3.86
CA SER A 574 43.58 -2.94 -4.73
C SER A 574 44.65 -2.19 -3.93
N LYS A 575 45.79 -1.89 -4.56
CA LYS A 575 46.84 -1.12 -3.91
C LYS A 575 46.51 0.37 -3.83
N GLU A 576 45.67 0.86 -4.69
CA GLU A 576 45.23 2.25 -4.78
C GLU A 576 43.91 2.43 -4.01
N ASP A 577 43.67 3.64 -3.51
CA ASP A 577 42.37 3.96 -2.89
C ASP A 577 41.26 3.78 -3.90
N SER A 578 40.26 2.98 -3.55
CA SER A 578 39.12 2.67 -4.41
C SER A 578 37.88 2.35 -3.59
N GLU A 579 36.74 2.57 -4.17
CA GLU A 579 35.43 2.16 -3.63
C GLU A 579 34.66 1.36 -4.67
N GLY A 580 33.69 0.59 -4.23
CA GLY A 580 32.83 -0.18 -5.13
C GLY A 580 31.95 -1.15 -4.39
N TYR A 581 31.27 -2.01 -5.14
CA TYR A 581 30.34 -2.98 -4.63
C TYR A 581 30.89 -4.40 -4.74
N ILE A 582 30.69 -5.19 -3.68
CA ILE A 582 30.91 -6.63 -3.69
C ILE A 582 29.55 -7.28 -3.91
N LYS A 583 29.43 -8.06 -5.01
CA LYS A 583 28.23 -8.83 -5.33
C LYS A 583 28.57 -10.32 -5.32
N SER A 584 27.68 -11.16 -4.82
CA SER A 584 27.83 -12.62 -4.88
C SER A 584 27.01 -13.18 -6.05
N ASN A 585 27.61 -14.12 -6.80
CA ASN A 585 26.93 -14.86 -7.86
C ASN A 585 26.91 -16.34 -7.52
N ILE A 586 25.77 -16.99 -7.73
CA ILE A 586 25.62 -18.43 -7.58
C ILE A 586 25.25 -19.08 -8.92
N GLU A 587 25.85 -20.22 -9.19
CA GLU A 587 25.50 -21.10 -10.30
C GLU A 587 24.99 -22.41 -9.70
N ILE A 588 23.73 -22.75 -10.00
CA ILE A 588 23.08 -23.96 -9.50
C ILE A 588 23.46 -25.12 -10.40
N GLU A 589 23.90 -26.24 -9.81
CA GLU A 589 24.08 -27.52 -10.48
C GLU A 589 22.71 -28.21 -10.55
N ASN A 590 22.28 -28.57 -11.79
CA ASN A 590 20.99 -29.24 -12.03
C ASN A 590 21.05 -30.73 -11.69
#